data_028ab88856dc9ec71a1a7f856527ec51
#
_entry.id   028ab88856dc9ec71a1a7f856527ec51
#
_cell.length_a   1.000
_cell.length_b   1.000
_cell.length_c   1.000
_cell.angle_alpha   90.00
_cell.angle_beta   90.00
_cell.angle_gamma   90.00
#
_symmetry.space_group_name_H-M   'P 1'
#
loop_
_entity.id
_entity.type
_entity.pdbx_description
1 polymer ?
#
loop_
_entity_poly.entity_id
_entity_poly.type
_entity_poly.pdbx_seq_one_letter_code
_entity_poly.pdbx_strand_id
1 'polypeptide(L)'
;MRARYWQPAARSNCGTKTHSATLEQAFIALLPEAQRQAHKPVVIPPYHAEQEEIAIEAKDLTMRFGKFVAVDHVNFRIPRGEIFGFLGSNGCGKSTTMKMLTGLLPASEGQAWLFGQPVDPNDIDTRRRVGYMSQAFSLYNELTVRQNLELHARLFHIPPAE
;
A
#
# COMPACT_ATOMS: atom_id res chain seq x y z
N MET A 1 -13.47 -14.32 28.56
CA MET A 1 -13.84 -12.97 28.06
C MET A 1 -14.59 -13.12 26.74
N ARG A 2 -15.89 -12.78 26.71
CA ARG A 2 -16.68 -12.85 25.45
C ARG A 2 -16.46 -11.56 24.67
N ALA A 3 -15.92 -11.65 23.45
CA ALA A 3 -15.85 -10.55 22.52
C ALA A 3 -17.28 -10.05 22.23
N ARG A 4 -17.61 -8.82 22.58
CA ARG A 4 -18.86 -8.18 22.18
C ARG A 4 -18.72 -7.86 20.69
N TYR A 5 -19.49 -8.53 19.85
CA TYR A 5 -19.62 -8.17 18.45
C TYR A 5 -20.17 -6.75 18.36
N TRP A 6 -19.40 -5.88 17.75
CA TRP A 6 -19.85 -4.54 17.38
C TRP A 6 -20.91 -4.69 16.28
N GLN A 7 -22.16 -4.36 16.58
CA GLN A 7 -23.16 -4.21 15.53
C GLN A 7 -22.84 -2.93 14.75
N PRO A 8 -22.79 -2.97 13.41
CA PRO A 8 -22.58 -1.76 12.63
C PRO A 8 -23.77 -0.83 12.84
N ALA A 9 -23.58 0.20 13.66
CA ALA A 9 -24.52 1.32 13.70
C ALA A 9 -24.53 1.95 12.30
N ALA A 10 -25.72 2.13 11.73
CA ALA A 10 -25.87 2.76 10.43
C ALA A 10 -25.07 4.08 10.38
N ARG A 11 -24.34 4.35 9.30
CA ARG A 11 -23.49 5.54 9.10
C ARG A 11 -24.20 6.86 9.48
N SER A 12 -25.51 6.94 9.35
CA SER A 12 -26.38 8.06 9.73
C SER A 12 -26.44 8.33 11.24
N ASN A 13 -26.17 7.31 12.09
CA ASN A 13 -26.35 7.46 13.55
C ASN A 13 -25.09 7.98 14.29
N CYS A 14 -23.91 7.89 13.70
CA CYS A 14 -22.68 8.40 14.32
C CYS A 14 -22.57 9.93 14.21
N GLY A 15 -22.91 10.49 13.06
CA GLY A 15 -22.88 11.95 12.83
C GLY A 15 -23.88 12.72 13.68
N THR A 16 -25.09 12.18 13.90
CA THR A 16 -26.14 12.83 14.70
C THR A 16 -25.84 12.85 16.19
N LYS A 17 -25.15 11.84 16.73
CA LYS A 17 -24.76 11.79 18.15
C LYS A 17 -23.58 12.70 18.49
N THR A 18 -22.70 12.98 17.55
CA THR A 18 -21.47 13.75 17.78
C THR A 18 -21.50 15.13 17.11
N HIS A 19 -22.59 15.48 16.40
CA HIS A 19 -22.71 16.70 15.58
C HIS A 19 -21.51 16.91 14.62
N SER A 20 -20.95 15.81 14.09
CA SER A 20 -19.74 15.80 13.27
C SER A 20 -20.09 15.68 11.80
N ALA A 21 -19.40 16.45 10.93
CA ALA A 21 -19.62 16.45 9.49
C ALA A 21 -19.03 15.20 8.81
N THR A 22 -17.98 14.60 9.41
CA THR A 22 -17.33 13.41 8.88
C THR A 22 -17.27 12.29 9.89
N LEU A 23 -17.14 11.04 9.41
CA LEU A 23 -17.00 9.86 10.27
C LEU A 23 -15.73 9.93 11.13
N GLU A 24 -14.65 10.48 10.59
CA GLU A 24 -13.39 10.71 11.30
C GLU A 24 -13.56 11.68 12.48
N GLN A 25 -14.22 12.81 12.25
CA GLN A 25 -14.55 13.77 13.33
C GLN A 25 -15.44 13.14 14.40
N ALA A 26 -16.42 12.32 13.98
CA ALA A 26 -17.25 11.57 14.92
C ALA A 26 -16.43 10.59 15.76
N PHE A 27 -15.49 9.89 15.17
CA PHE A 27 -14.59 8.98 15.86
C PHE A 27 -13.71 9.73 16.88
N ILE A 28 -13.09 10.83 16.46
CA ILE A 28 -12.25 11.67 17.31
C ILE A 28 -13.05 12.22 18.50
N ALA A 29 -14.29 12.65 18.26
CA ALA A 29 -15.17 13.17 19.31
C ALA A 29 -15.52 12.12 20.39
N LEU A 30 -15.47 10.83 20.04
CA LEU A 30 -15.71 9.70 20.95
C LEU A 30 -14.45 9.23 21.70
N LEU A 31 -13.26 9.71 21.34
CA LEU A 31 -12.03 9.37 22.04
C LEU A 31 -11.96 10.05 23.42
N PRO A 32 -11.24 9.44 24.39
CA PRO A 32 -10.91 10.09 25.65
C PRO A 32 -10.16 11.40 25.43
N GLU A 33 -10.37 12.39 26.30
CA GLU A 33 -9.84 13.76 26.13
C GLU A 33 -8.32 13.82 25.94
N ALA A 34 -7.57 12.99 26.67
CA ALA A 34 -6.11 12.90 26.53
C ALA A 34 -5.65 12.44 25.12
N GLN A 35 -6.48 11.66 24.42
CA GLN A 35 -6.18 11.21 23.05
C GLN A 35 -6.65 12.21 21.99
N ARG A 36 -7.69 13.01 22.28
CA ARG A 36 -8.15 14.07 21.38
C ARG A 36 -7.13 15.19 21.23
N GLN A 37 -6.46 15.59 22.30
CA GLN A 37 -5.47 16.68 22.29
C GLN A 37 -4.22 16.35 21.46
N ALA A 38 -3.90 15.06 21.27
CA ALA A 38 -2.78 14.61 20.45
C ALA A 38 -3.09 14.59 18.94
N HIS A 39 -4.37 14.75 18.55
CA HIS A 39 -4.78 14.68 17.14
C HIS A 39 -4.56 16.03 16.45
N LYS A 40 -3.61 16.06 15.52
CA LYS A 40 -3.44 17.17 14.59
C LYS A 40 -4.13 16.78 13.27
N PRO A 41 -5.08 17.60 12.76
CA PRO A 41 -5.71 17.31 11.47
C PRO A 41 -4.65 17.28 10.37
N VAL A 42 -4.60 16.20 9.62
CA VAL A 42 -3.75 16.10 8.43
C VAL A 42 -4.45 16.82 7.29
N VAL A 43 -3.87 17.92 6.84
CA VAL A 43 -4.32 18.60 5.63
C VAL A 43 -3.69 17.91 4.44
N ILE A 44 -4.49 17.14 3.71
CA ILE A 44 -4.05 16.52 2.45
C ILE A 44 -4.33 17.53 1.35
N PRO A 45 -3.30 18.10 0.68
CA PRO A 45 -3.54 18.98 -0.45
C PRO A 45 -4.24 18.21 -1.57
N PRO A 46 -5.14 18.86 -2.34
CA PRO A 46 -5.78 18.20 -3.46
C PRO A 46 -4.74 17.73 -4.46
N TYR A 47 -4.89 16.48 -4.91
CA TYR A 47 -4.05 15.91 -5.96
C TYR A 47 -4.43 16.57 -7.29
N HIS A 48 -3.50 17.30 -7.87
CA HIS A 48 -3.62 17.86 -9.23
C HIS A 48 -2.83 16.99 -10.18
N ALA A 49 -3.54 16.16 -10.96
CA ALA A 49 -2.94 15.40 -12.05
C ALA A 49 -2.64 16.35 -13.22
N GLU A 50 -1.55 17.10 -13.17
CA GLU A 50 -1.14 17.99 -14.29
C GLU A 50 -0.63 17.20 -15.51
N GLN A 51 -0.22 15.93 -15.31
CA GLN A 51 0.14 14.99 -16.38
C GLN A 51 -0.30 13.58 -15.93
N GLU A 52 -0.99 12.86 -16.81
CA GLU A 52 -1.37 11.45 -16.60
C GLU A 52 -0.14 10.52 -16.69
N GLU A 53 0.93 10.84 -16.00
CA GLU A 53 2.09 9.96 -15.92
C GLU A 53 1.71 8.73 -15.08
N ILE A 54 1.66 7.57 -15.73
CA ILE A 54 1.30 6.32 -15.08
C ILE A 54 2.54 5.77 -14.35
N ALA A 55 2.41 5.63 -13.03
CA ALA A 55 3.47 5.04 -12.21
C ALA A 55 3.47 3.51 -12.30
N ILE A 56 2.28 2.89 -12.26
CA ILE A 56 2.13 1.44 -12.33
C ILE A 56 1.00 1.11 -13.30
N GLU A 57 1.26 0.19 -14.22
CA GLU A 57 0.25 -0.37 -15.12
C GLU A 57 0.32 -1.90 -15.10
N ALA A 58 -0.82 -2.54 -15.10
CA ALA A 58 -0.96 -3.98 -15.25
C ALA A 58 -1.97 -4.29 -16.35
N LYS A 59 -1.63 -5.23 -17.23
CA LYS A 59 -2.50 -5.70 -18.31
C LYS A 59 -2.54 -7.22 -18.31
N ASP A 60 -3.73 -7.77 -18.12
CA ASP A 60 -4.04 -9.20 -18.08
C ASP A 60 -3.11 -9.99 -17.15
N LEU A 61 -2.70 -9.33 -16.05
CA LEU A 61 -1.71 -9.86 -15.13
C LEU A 61 -2.25 -11.10 -14.43
N THR A 62 -1.60 -12.23 -14.65
CA THR A 62 -2.06 -13.55 -14.18
C THR A 62 -0.94 -14.28 -13.47
N MET A 63 -1.28 -14.97 -12.37
CA MET A 63 -0.37 -15.84 -11.65
C MET A 63 -0.98 -17.20 -11.39
N ARG A 64 -0.27 -18.23 -11.86
CA ARG A 64 -0.65 -19.64 -11.67
C ARG A 64 0.42 -20.39 -10.88
N PHE A 65 0.00 -21.11 -9.88
CA PHE A 65 0.83 -22.08 -9.16
C PHE A 65 0.34 -23.48 -9.49
N GLY A 66 0.88 -24.08 -10.53
CA GLY A 66 0.36 -25.33 -11.10
C GLY A 66 -1.08 -25.16 -11.59
N LYS A 67 -2.03 -25.88 -10.98
CA LYS A 67 -3.47 -25.77 -11.32
C LYS A 67 -4.19 -24.64 -10.59
N PHE A 68 -3.57 -24.04 -9.58
CA PHE A 68 -4.17 -22.98 -8.78
C PHE A 68 -3.90 -21.60 -9.42
N VAL A 69 -4.96 -20.84 -9.68
CA VAL A 69 -4.88 -19.47 -10.19
C VAL A 69 -4.99 -18.52 -9.00
N ALA A 70 -3.88 -17.89 -8.64
CA ALA A 70 -3.80 -16.95 -7.52
C ALA A 70 -4.22 -15.53 -7.89
N VAL A 71 -3.95 -15.14 -9.14
CA VAL A 71 -4.34 -13.86 -9.75
C VAL A 71 -4.81 -14.16 -11.16
N ASP A 72 -5.94 -13.61 -11.57
CA ASP A 72 -6.58 -13.92 -12.85
C ASP A 72 -6.90 -12.65 -13.64
N HIS A 73 -6.16 -12.40 -14.73
CA HIS A 73 -6.34 -11.34 -15.72
C HIS A 73 -6.62 -9.95 -15.14
N VAL A 74 -5.83 -9.54 -14.15
CA VAL A 74 -6.02 -8.27 -13.45
C VAL A 74 -5.49 -7.11 -14.31
N ASN A 75 -6.31 -6.06 -14.44
CA ASN A 75 -6.02 -4.87 -15.22
C ASN A 75 -6.23 -3.62 -14.36
N PHE A 76 -5.23 -2.74 -14.28
CA PHE A 76 -5.36 -1.43 -13.63
C PHE A 76 -4.22 -0.49 -14.03
N ARG A 77 -4.45 0.80 -13.79
CA ARG A 77 -3.47 1.88 -13.99
C ARG A 77 -3.48 2.77 -12.76
N ILE A 78 -2.32 3.06 -12.22
CA ILE A 78 -2.13 3.90 -11.05
C ILE A 78 -1.31 5.13 -11.48
N PRO A 79 -1.91 6.33 -11.45
CA PRO A 79 -1.19 7.56 -11.73
C PRO A 79 -0.08 7.83 -10.70
N ARG A 80 0.91 8.61 -11.09
CA ARG A 80 1.98 9.04 -10.19
C ARG A 80 1.42 9.95 -9.11
N GLY A 81 1.88 9.76 -7.87
CA GLY A 81 1.46 10.56 -6.70
C GLY A 81 0.15 10.09 -6.06
N GLU A 82 -0.50 9.04 -6.59
CA GLU A 82 -1.72 8.48 -6.02
C GLU A 82 -1.42 7.48 -4.89
N ILE A 83 -2.28 7.47 -3.87
CA ILE A 83 -2.31 6.42 -2.86
C ILE A 83 -3.37 5.41 -3.28
N PHE A 84 -2.94 4.26 -3.75
CA PHE A 84 -3.80 3.20 -4.23
C PHE A 84 -3.94 2.05 -3.21
N GLY A 85 -5.16 1.66 -2.87
CA GLY A 85 -5.46 0.61 -1.90
C GLY A 85 -5.92 -0.69 -2.55
N PHE A 86 -5.21 -1.80 -2.31
CA PHE A 86 -5.68 -3.14 -2.65
C PHE A 86 -6.51 -3.70 -1.50
N LEU A 87 -7.83 -3.75 -1.67
CA LEU A 87 -8.77 -4.29 -0.68
C LEU A 87 -9.25 -5.68 -1.10
N GLY A 88 -9.48 -6.54 -0.13
CA GLY A 88 -9.99 -7.89 -0.38
C GLY A 88 -9.73 -8.84 0.79
N SER A 89 -10.37 -10.01 0.78
CA SER A 89 -10.20 -11.07 1.79
C SER A 89 -8.77 -11.63 1.81
N ASN A 90 -8.41 -12.32 2.89
CA ASN A 90 -7.14 -13.03 2.95
C ASN A 90 -7.11 -14.16 1.91
N GLY A 91 -5.99 -14.28 1.20
CA GLY A 91 -5.82 -15.29 0.14
C GLY A 91 -6.33 -14.87 -1.25
N CYS A 92 -6.92 -13.66 -1.43
CA CYS A 92 -7.40 -13.20 -2.74
C CYS A 92 -6.32 -12.69 -3.71
N GLY A 93 -5.04 -12.98 -3.47
CA GLY A 93 -3.96 -12.66 -4.41
C GLY A 93 -3.30 -11.29 -4.25
N LYS A 94 -3.69 -10.43 -3.28
CA LYS A 94 -3.11 -9.07 -3.09
C LYS A 94 -1.58 -9.06 -3.03
N SER A 95 -1.00 -9.85 -2.11
CA SER A 95 0.45 -9.92 -1.95
C SER A 95 1.15 -10.51 -3.18
N THR A 96 0.50 -11.43 -3.89
CA THR A 96 1.00 -12.01 -5.13
C THR A 96 1.04 -10.95 -6.23
N THR A 97 -0.04 -10.17 -6.37
CA THR A 97 -0.10 -9.04 -7.31
C THR A 97 0.99 -8.02 -7.02
N MET A 98 1.14 -7.60 -5.75
CA MET A 98 2.19 -6.67 -5.34
C MET A 98 3.60 -7.18 -5.69
N LYS A 99 3.87 -8.46 -5.48
CA LYS A 99 5.17 -9.06 -5.83
C LYS A 99 5.42 -9.10 -7.33
N MET A 100 4.39 -9.34 -8.16
CA MET A 100 4.52 -9.26 -9.61
C MET A 100 4.81 -7.84 -10.07
N LEU A 101 4.11 -6.84 -9.54
CA LEU A 101 4.31 -5.43 -9.87
C LEU A 101 5.68 -4.89 -9.49
N THR A 102 6.28 -5.43 -8.43
CA THR A 102 7.61 -5.03 -7.95
C THR A 102 8.76 -5.86 -8.52
N GLY A 103 8.48 -6.77 -9.45
CA GLY A 103 9.49 -7.65 -10.03
C GLY A 103 10.06 -8.71 -9.07
N LEU A 104 9.42 -8.92 -7.91
CA LEU A 104 9.81 -9.97 -6.95
C LEU A 104 9.30 -11.35 -7.34
N LEU A 105 8.31 -11.41 -8.24
CA LEU A 105 7.71 -12.63 -8.73
C LEU A 105 7.40 -12.46 -10.22
N PRO A 106 7.89 -13.35 -11.11
CA PRO A 106 7.52 -13.29 -12.52
C PRO A 106 6.03 -13.63 -12.69
N ALA A 107 5.33 -12.88 -13.53
CA ALA A 107 3.96 -13.23 -13.90
C ALA A 107 3.92 -14.48 -14.77
N SER A 108 2.86 -15.28 -14.65
CA SER A 108 2.65 -16.42 -15.53
C SER A 108 2.16 -15.98 -16.92
N GLU A 109 1.29 -14.96 -16.95
CA GLU A 109 0.72 -14.38 -18.16
C GLU A 109 0.48 -12.87 -17.93
N GLY A 110 0.33 -12.13 -19.02
CA GLY A 110 0.13 -10.69 -18.96
C GLY A 110 1.42 -9.92 -18.72
N GLN A 111 1.30 -8.62 -18.47
CA GLN A 111 2.45 -7.75 -18.36
C GLN A 111 2.20 -6.62 -17.36
N ALA A 112 3.26 -6.15 -16.71
CA ALA A 112 3.23 -4.98 -15.83
C ALA A 112 4.32 -3.98 -16.24
N TRP A 113 4.07 -2.70 -15.95
CA TRP A 113 5.02 -1.61 -16.18
C TRP A 113 5.15 -0.77 -14.92
N LEU A 114 6.38 -0.33 -14.66
CA LEU A 114 6.72 0.66 -13.65
C LEU A 114 7.32 1.87 -14.35
N PHE A 115 6.70 3.04 -14.16
CA PHE A 115 7.14 4.31 -14.77
C PHE A 115 7.39 4.18 -16.28
N GLY A 116 6.47 3.48 -16.99
CA GLY A 116 6.54 3.25 -18.41
C GLY A 116 7.54 2.17 -18.87
N GLN A 117 8.31 1.56 -17.96
CA GLN A 117 9.24 0.48 -18.27
C GLN A 117 8.63 -0.88 -17.90
N PRO A 118 8.74 -1.91 -18.78
CA PRO A 118 8.27 -3.26 -18.44
C PRO A 118 8.95 -3.77 -17.17
N VAL A 119 8.19 -4.44 -16.32
CA VAL A 119 8.74 -5.08 -15.12
C VAL A 119 9.44 -6.36 -15.53
N ASP A 120 10.77 -6.38 -15.41
CA ASP A 120 11.59 -7.58 -15.58
C ASP A 120 12.06 -8.07 -14.18
N PRO A 121 11.69 -9.29 -13.77
CA PRO A 121 12.17 -9.86 -12.50
C PRO A 121 13.68 -10.01 -12.40
N ASN A 122 14.39 -10.04 -13.53
CA ASN A 122 15.86 -10.14 -13.59
C ASN A 122 16.55 -8.78 -13.56
N ASP A 123 15.81 -7.69 -13.81
CA ASP A 123 16.36 -6.34 -13.78
C ASP A 123 16.40 -5.79 -12.35
N ILE A 124 17.62 -5.63 -11.82
CA ILE A 124 17.87 -5.07 -10.50
C ILE A 124 17.55 -3.57 -10.46
N ASP A 125 17.78 -2.85 -11.54
CA ASP A 125 17.61 -1.39 -11.57
C ASP A 125 16.13 -0.99 -11.51
N THR A 126 15.25 -1.75 -12.14
CA THR A 126 13.80 -1.60 -11.98
C THR A 126 13.38 -1.80 -10.52
N ARG A 127 13.92 -2.82 -9.85
CA ARG A 127 13.61 -3.09 -8.43
C ARG A 127 14.15 -2.04 -7.47
N ARG A 128 15.28 -1.40 -7.77
CA ARG A 128 15.84 -0.30 -6.97
C ARG A 128 14.96 0.94 -6.93
N ARG A 129 14.10 1.12 -7.92
CA ARG A 129 13.15 2.25 -8.01
C ARG A 129 11.90 2.05 -7.15
N VAL A 130 11.72 0.88 -6.55
CA VAL A 130 10.52 0.51 -5.79
C VAL A 130 10.90 0.12 -4.38
N GLY A 131 10.35 0.83 -3.40
CA GLY A 131 10.38 0.40 -2.00
C GLY A 131 9.31 -0.68 -1.77
N TYR A 132 9.67 -1.76 -1.12
CA TYR A 132 8.75 -2.83 -0.74
C TYR A 132 8.80 -3.08 0.77
N MET A 133 7.64 -2.95 1.43
CA MET A 133 7.48 -3.31 2.83
C MET A 133 6.61 -4.56 2.94
N SER A 134 7.18 -5.65 3.45
CA SER A 134 6.44 -6.89 3.68
C SER A 134 5.62 -6.83 4.97
N GLN A 135 4.58 -7.67 5.08
CA GLN A 135 3.80 -7.82 6.31
C GLN A 135 4.62 -8.47 7.44
N ALA A 136 5.53 -9.38 7.08
CA ALA A 136 6.44 -9.99 8.03
C ALA A 136 7.63 -9.07 8.31
N PHE A 137 8.23 -9.20 9.50
CA PHE A 137 9.46 -8.50 9.84
C PHE A 137 10.57 -8.90 8.86
N SER A 138 11.15 -7.91 8.17
CA SER A 138 12.13 -8.12 7.09
C SER A 138 13.45 -7.38 7.30
N LEU A 139 13.63 -6.78 8.48
CA LEU A 139 14.88 -6.11 8.85
C LEU A 139 15.86 -7.11 9.47
N TYR A 140 17.13 -6.76 9.45
CA TYR A 140 18.19 -7.57 10.07
C TYR A 140 18.15 -7.42 11.59
N ASN A 141 17.84 -8.50 12.30
CA ASN A 141 17.70 -8.52 13.75
C ASN A 141 19.01 -8.22 14.49
N GLU A 142 20.13 -8.53 13.85
CA GLU A 142 21.49 -8.33 14.38
C GLU A 142 21.94 -6.87 14.31
N LEU A 143 21.21 -6.05 13.52
CA LEU A 143 21.51 -4.65 13.32
C LEU A 143 20.59 -3.75 14.15
N THR A 144 21.13 -2.65 14.64
CA THR A 144 20.33 -1.58 15.25
C THR A 144 19.42 -0.93 14.21
N VAL A 145 18.40 -0.18 14.66
CA VAL A 145 17.52 0.59 13.77
C VAL A 145 18.33 1.51 12.84
N ARG A 146 19.31 2.24 13.38
CA ARG A 146 20.20 3.11 12.61
C ARG A 146 20.97 2.33 11.53
N GLN A 147 21.58 1.22 11.89
CA GLN A 147 22.31 0.38 10.94
C GLN A 147 21.43 -0.20 9.84
N ASN A 148 20.18 -0.60 10.16
CA ASN A 148 19.20 -1.02 9.16
C ASN A 148 18.90 0.13 8.19
N LEU A 149 18.63 1.35 8.69
CA LEU A 149 18.36 2.52 7.85
C LEU A 149 19.56 2.86 6.95
N GLU A 150 20.76 2.88 7.50
CA GLU A 150 22.00 3.15 6.75
C GLU A 150 22.26 2.07 5.68
N LEU A 151 22.00 0.80 5.99
CA LEU A 151 22.09 -0.30 5.02
C LEU A 151 21.11 -0.10 3.87
N HIS A 152 19.84 0.18 4.18
CA HIS A 152 18.82 0.44 3.15
C HIS A 152 19.15 1.67 2.31
N ALA A 153 19.62 2.76 2.93
CA ALA A 153 20.06 3.95 2.20
C ALA A 153 21.16 3.64 1.18
N ARG A 154 22.15 2.81 1.58
CA ARG A 154 23.22 2.36 0.66
C ARG A 154 22.70 1.47 -0.45
N LEU A 155 21.81 0.52 -0.14
CA LEU A 155 21.22 -0.40 -1.14
C LEU A 155 20.41 0.35 -2.21
N PHE A 156 19.71 1.40 -1.81
CA PHE A 156 18.89 2.23 -2.70
C PHE A 156 19.61 3.48 -3.22
N HIS A 157 20.93 3.59 -2.97
CA HIS A 157 21.76 4.72 -3.41
C HIS A 157 21.22 6.11 -3.00
N ILE A 158 20.62 6.21 -1.81
CA ILE A 158 20.16 7.49 -1.26
C ILE A 158 21.38 8.34 -0.90
N PRO A 159 21.45 9.61 -1.35
CA PRO A 159 22.57 10.49 -1.05
C PRO A 159 22.68 10.77 0.47
N PRO A 160 23.91 10.94 1.00
CA PRO A 160 24.13 11.13 2.45
C PRO A 160 23.50 12.41 3.04
N ALA A 161 23.04 13.34 2.21
CA ALA A 161 22.43 14.61 2.62
C ALA A 161 20.90 14.52 2.84
N GLU A 162 20.31 13.40 2.56
CA GLU A 162 18.91 13.08 2.79
C GLU A 162 18.77 12.01 3.89
#